data_bf0ad9d53132b718fb6cb5b50128e98d
#
_entry.id   bf0ad9d53132b718fb6cb5b50128e98d
#
_cell.length_a   1.000
_cell.length_b   1.000
_cell.length_c   1.000
_cell.angle_alpha   90.00
_cell.angle_beta   90.00
_cell.angle_gamma   90.00
#
_symmetry.space_group_name_H-M   'P 1'
#
loop_
_entity.id
_entity.type
_entity.pdbx_description
1 polymer ?
#
loop_
_entity_poly.entity_id
_entity_poly.type
_entity_poly.pdbx_seq_one_letter_code
_entity_poly.pdbx_strand_id
1 'polypeptide(L)'
;MMATQLKDPQQTQTLPQGSVSWPLPPRVRPELPNHDTATLEAYLATAPLAEIDIADPLWWETDTNHVYFKRLRAEAPISFTSVNSNRHRGFWNVVRWNDVMAVDTNHQVFSSEAMLGGITLFDMDPDFIMPMFIAMDQPKHDVQRKAVNPIVSGQNLANYEELIRSRTCEVLDSLPRGEAFDWVDKVSIELTSRMLATLFGWPQERRRMLTYWSDVSTSDPELPGSPGKEERQGILLGMLQEFTMLWNERVNAEPTGDLVSMLAHNPATRNMPPMEFMGNLVLLIVGGNDTTRNSITGGLYFLNKNPAEYAKLRANPELVENMVSEIIRYQTPLAHMRRTALQDTVLGGQLIHKGDKVVMWYSSANRDDTVLDNPDAFIIDRARARQHMAFGFGIHRCVGNRLAELQLKILWEEILKRFDTIEVLEEPERVPSAFVRGYKKMMVRIPA
;
A
#
# COMPACT_ATOMS: atom_id res chain seq x y z
N MET A 1 13.54 18.15 -36.87
CA MET A 1 12.77 19.30 -37.42
C MET A 1 11.65 19.61 -36.45
N MET A 2 11.66 20.86 -35.98
CA MET A 2 10.63 21.62 -35.24
C MET A 2 10.12 20.98 -33.92
N ALA A 3 10.73 21.44 -32.85
CA ALA A 3 10.15 21.43 -31.51
C ALA A 3 8.94 22.36 -31.51
N THR A 4 7.75 21.82 -31.28
CA THR A 4 6.56 22.59 -31.00
C THR A 4 6.62 23.10 -29.58
N GLN A 5 6.75 24.39 -29.38
CA GLN A 5 6.71 25.05 -28.09
C GLN A 5 5.37 24.76 -27.40
N LEU A 6 5.45 24.16 -26.23
CA LEU A 6 4.33 24.03 -25.30
C LEU A 6 3.98 25.43 -24.79
N LYS A 7 2.76 25.87 -25.07
CA LYS A 7 2.20 27.10 -24.51
C LYS A 7 2.02 26.94 -23.01
N ASP A 8 2.52 27.95 -22.29
CA ASP A 8 2.39 28.19 -20.86
C ASP A 8 0.92 28.17 -20.41
N PRO A 9 0.49 27.29 -19.48
CA PRO A 9 -0.80 27.41 -18.84
C PRO A 9 -0.64 28.10 -17.48
N GLN A 10 -0.35 29.39 -17.46
CA GLN A 10 -0.64 30.21 -16.27
C GLN A 10 -2.16 30.44 -16.20
N GLN A 11 -2.89 29.45 -15.72
CA GLN A 11 -4.11 29.67 -14.96
C GLN A 11 -3.92 29.00 -13.60
N THR A 12 -3.47 29.80 -12.65
CA THR A 12 -3.60 29.55 -11.22
C THR A 12 -5.08 29.34 -10.91
N GLN A 13 -5.53 28.09 -10.96
CA GLN A 13 -6.77 27.71 -10.30
C GLN A 13 -6.48 27.77 -8.79
N THR A 14 -6.91 28.86 -8.16
CA THR A 14 -7.01 28.97 -6.71
C THR A 14 -7.90 27.83 -6.22
N LEU A 15 -7.32 26.91 -5.45
CA LEU A 15 -8.08 25.89 -4.74
C LEU A 15 -9.16 26.59 -3.90
N PRO A 16 -10.42 26.10 -3.89
CA PRO A 16 -11.45 26.64 -3.02
C PRO A 16 -10.99 26.50 -1.58
N GLN A 17 -10.85 27.62 -0.87
CA GLN A 17 -10.54 27.61 0.54
C GLN A 17 -11.76 27.05 1.30
N GLY A 18 -11.62 25.87 1.89
CA GLY A 18 -12.51 25.44 2.97
C GLY A 18 -12.49 26.49 4.09
N SER A 19 -13.56 26.57 4.87
CA SER A 19 -13.82 27.60 5.90
C SER A 19 -12.83 27.62 7.09
N VAL A 20 -11.66 27.00 6.98
CA VAL A 20 -10.60 27.00 7.99
C VAL A 20 -9.57 28.07 7.62
N SER A 21 -9.46 29.10 8.46
CA SER A 21 -8.47 30.17 8.27
C SER A 21 -7.04 29.63 8.34
N TRP A 22 -6.25 29.89 7.32
CA TRP A 22 -4.82 29.55 7.25
C TRP A 22 -3.93 30.69 7.75
N PRO A 23 -2.75 30.40 8.35
CA PRO A 23 -2.23 29.07 8.74
C PRO A 23 -2.66 28.67 10.16
N LEU A 24 -3.02 27.41 10.35
CA LEU A 24 -3.13 26.85 11.70
C LEU A 24 -1.71 26.79 12.31
N PRO A 25 -1.57 27.03 13.62
CA PRO A 25 -0.26 26.97 14.26
C PRO A 25 0.34 25.57 14.11
N PRO A 26 1.67 25.48 13.87
CA PRO A 26 2.34 24.18 13.82
C PRO A 26 2.12 23.48 15.17
N ARG A 27 1.78 22.20 15.11
CA ARG A 27 1.59 21.42 16.31
C ARG A 27 2.93 20.89 16.80
N VAL A 28 3.20 21.13 18.07
CA VAL A 28 4.30 20.50 18.77
C VAL A 28 3.88 19.06 19.06
N ARG A 29 4.69 18.08 18.62
CA ARG A 29 4.55 16.68 19.04
C ARG A 29 4.58 16.67 20.56
N PRO A 30 3.61 16.03 21.26
CA PRO A 30 3.68 15.94 22.70
C PRO A 30 5.00 15.27 23.10
N GLU A 31 5.76 15.89 24.00
CA GLU A 31 6.91 15.27 24.63
C GLU A 31 6.39 14.13 25.51
N LEU A 32 6.43 12.92 24.99
CA LEU A 32 6.11 11.73 25.78
C LEU A 32 7.37 11.30 26.52
N PRO A 33 7.31 11.12 27.84
CA PRO A 33 8.49 10.83 28.66
C PRO A 33 9.13 9.48 28.34
N ASN A 34 8.38 8.57 27.71
CA ASN A 34 8.81 7.26 27.27
C ASN A 34 8.11 6.91 25.96
N HIS A 35 8.86 6.35 25.01
CA HIS A 35 8.29 5.82 23.75
C HIS A 35 8.03 4.31 23.84
N ASP A 36 7.89 3.75 25.05
CA ASP A 36 7.44 2.36 25.18
C ASP A 36 5.96 2.21 24.79
N THR A 37 5.63 1.05 24.25
CA THR A 37 4.30 0.78 23.69
C THR A 37 3.18 1.04 24.69
N ALA A 38 3.35 0.68 25.98
CA ALA A 38 2.31 0.83 26.99
C ALA A 38 2.00 2.31 27.29
N THR A 39 3.03 3.15 27.37
CA THR A 39 2.88 4.61 27.54
C THR A 39 2.17 5.23 26.32
N LEU A 40 2.55 4.82 25.10
CA LEU A 40 1.93 5.32 23.88
C LEU A 40 0.46 4.90 23.75
N GLU A 41 0.14 3.66 24.07
CA GLU A 41 -1.24 3.15 24.10
C GLU A 41 -2.09 3.89 25.15
N ALA A 42 -1.56 4.10 26.36
CA ALA A 42 -2.25 4.86 27.40
C ALA A 42 -2.54 6.31 26.98
N TYR A 43 -1.59 6.95 26.31
CA TYR A 43 -1.81 8.29 25.74
C TYR A 43 -2.91 8.27 24.66
N LEU A 44 -2.83 7.37 23.69
CA LEU A 44 -3.83 7.26 22.62
C LEU A 44 -5.22 6.88 23.15
N ALA A 45 -5.29 6.16 24.27
CA ALA A 45 -6.54 5.78 24.91
C ALA A 45 -7.24 6.95 25.61
N THR A 46 -6.52 8.00 26.04
CA THR A 46 -7.06 9.04 26.94
C THR A 46 -6.93 10.47 26.40
N ALA A 47 -5.96 10.75 25.54
CA ALA A 47 -5.76 12.09 24.99
C ALA A 47 -6.98 12.55 24.17
N PRO A 48 -7.28 13.87 24.12
CA PRO A 48 -8.35 14.38 23.27
C PRO A 48 -8.12 14.00 21.81
N LEU A 49 -9.14 13.46 21.13
CA LEU A 49 -9.02 12.98 19.74
C LEU A 49 -8.51 14.06 18.79
N ALA A 50 -8.93 15.31 18.98
CA ALA A 50 -8.47 16.44 18.17
C ALA A 50 -6.98 16.77 18.36
N GLU A 51 -6.36 16.18 19.37
CA GLU A 51 -4.96 16.36 19.67
C GLU A 51 -4.03 15.31 19.07
N ILE A 52 -4.53 14.27 18.52
CA ILE A 52 -3.77 13.17 17.94
C ILE A 52 -3.64 13.37 16.44
N ASP A 53 -2.41 13.52 15.95
CA ASP A 53 -2.12 13.42 14.53
C ASP A 53 -1.79 11.98 14.16
N ILE A 54 -2.76 11.27 13.61
CA ILE A 54 -2.59 9.87 13.20
C ILE A 54 -1.60 9.71 12.03
N ALA A 55 -1.25 10.80 11.33
CA ALA A 55 -0.22 10.78 10.30
C ALA A 55 1.21 10.71 10.89
N ASP A 56 1.39 10.92 12.20
CA ASP A 56 2.71 10.82 12.84
C ASP A 56 3.23 9.37 12.72
N PRO A 57 4.43 9.17 12.14
CA PRO A 57 5.05 7.86 11.94
C PRO A 57 5.22 7.03 13.22
N LEU A 58 5.32 7.67 14.38
CA LEU A 58 5.49 7.00 15.68
C LEU A 58 4.41 5.94 15.93
N TRP A 59 3.13 6.28 15.64
CA TRP A 59 2.02 5.37 15.88
C TRP A 59 2.04 4.12 14.99
N TRP A 60 2.71 4.21 13.85
CA TRP A 60 2.83 3.13 12.86
C TRP A 60 4.06 2.29 13.11
N GLU A 61 5.18 2.91 13.48
CA GLU A 61 6.42 2.21 13.85
C GLU A 61 6.24 1.37 15.12
N THR A 62 5.46 1.88 16.08
CA THR A 62 5.16 1.18 17.35
C THR A 62 3.92 0.30 17.29
N ASP A 63 3.20 0.27 16.16
CA ASP A 63 1.92 -0.46 15.95
C ASP A 63 0.80 -0.09 16.94
N THR A 64 0.85 1.11 17.53
CA THR A 64 -0.13 1.59 18.52
C THR A 64 -1.34 2.31 17.90
N ASN A 65 -1.31 2.59 16.61
CA ASN A 65 -2.38 3.28 15.86
C ASN A 65 -3.77 2.65 16.07
N HIS A 66 -3.84 1.35 16.32
CA HIS A 66 -5.09 0.61 16.51
C HIS A 66 -5.91 1.10 17.71
N VAL A 67 -5.26 1.59 18.78
CA VAL A 67 -5.92 2.16 19.96
C VAL A 67 -6.70 3.42 19.58
N TYR A 68 -6.07 4.33 18.83
CA TYR A 68 -6.72 5.53 18.34
C TYR A 68 -7.91 5.23 17.42
N PHE A 69 -7.72 4.32 16.47
CA PHE A 69 -8.80 3.95 15.54
C PHE A 69 -9.99 3.28 16.25
N LYS A 70 -9.75 2.49 17.29
CA LYS A 70 -10.83 1.90 18.08
C LYS A 70 -11.68 2.99 18.71
N ARG A 71 -11.06 4.03 19.27
CA ARG A 71 -11.76 5.19 19.80
C ARG A 71 -12.49 5.98 18.72
N LEU A 72 -11.83 6.26 17.58
CA LEU A 72 -12.51 6.97 16.49
C LEU A 72 -13.75 6.24 15.99
N ARG A 73 -13.68 4.91 15.83
CA ARG A 73 -14.88 4.14 15.44
C ARG A 73 -16.02 4.26 16.44
N ALA A 74 -15.72 4.35 17.72
CA ALA A 74 -16.73 4.44 18.77
C ALA A 74 -17.27 5.88 18.96
N GLU A 75 -16.36 6.87 18.99
CA GLU A 75 -16.65 8.23 19.46
C GLU A 75 -16.92 9.22 18.31
N ALA A 76 -16.17 9.10 17.17
CA ALA A 76 -16.20 10.08 16.09
C ALA A 76 -15.81 9.44 14.73
N PRO A 77 -16.65 8.53 14.16
CA PRO A 77 -16.29 7.75 12.98
C PRO A 77 -16.05 8.58 11.72
N ILE A 78 -16.67 9.75 11.63
CA ILE A 78 -16.36 10.79 10.64
C ILE A 78 -15.93 12.02 11.43
N SER A 79 -14.66 12.34 11.36
CA SER A 79 -14.06 13.42 12.15
C SER A 79 -13.01 14.17 11.35
N PHE A 80 -12.82 15.45 11.64
CA PHE A 80 -11.81 16.27 10.99
C PHE A 80 -10.54 16.38 11.85
N THR A 81 -9.41 15.98 11.30
CA THR A 81 -8.09 16.25 11.88
C THR A 81 -7.65 17.63 11.44
N SER A 82 -7.66 18.58 12.37
CA SER A 82 -7.23 19.96 12.12
C SER A 82 -5.73 20.18 12.29
N VAL A 83 -4.99 19.15 12.65
CA VAL A 83 -3.56 19.25 12.86
C VAL A 83 -2.88 19.62 11.55
N ASN A 84 -2.19 20.73 11.59
CA ASN A 84 -1.37 21.19 10.51
C ASN A 84 0.08 20.78 10.78
N SER A 85 0.53 19.74 10.11
CA SER A 85 1.95 19.45 10.00
C SER A 85 2.47 20.00 8.67
N ASN A 86 3.77 20.10 8.50
CA ASN A 86 4.38 20.43 7.20
C ASN A 86 4.00 19.40 6.11
N ARG A 87 3.35 18.31 6.50
CA ARG A 87 3.02 17.15 5.67
C ARG A 87 1.61 17.15 5.10
N HIS A 88 0.64 17.79 5.76
CA HIS A 88 -0.75 17.81 5.32
C HIS A 88 -1.53 19.00 5.89
N ARG A 89 -2.61 19.37 5.24
CA ARG A 89 -3.46 20.51 5.56
C ARG A 89 -4.78 20.11 6.20
N GLY A 90 -4.77 19.21 7.18
CA GLY A 90 -5.98 18.66 7.73
C GLY A 90 -6.71 17.72 6.76
N PHE A 91 -7.59 16.89 7.30
CA PHE A 91 -8.35 15.93 6.51
C PHE A 91 -9.51 15.34 7.33
N TRP A 92 -10.51 14.85 6.61
CA TRP A 92 -11.57 14.05 7.18
C TRP A 92 -11.12 12.60 7.36
N ASN A 93 -11.28 12.05 8.57
CA ASN A 93 -11.11 10.63 8.84
C ASN A 93 -12.39 9.89 8.52
N VAL A 94 -12.31 8.80 7.78
CA VAL A 94 -13.39 7.85 7.54
C VAL A 94 -12.90 6.48 8.00
N VAL A 95 -13.43 5.98 9.12
CA VAL A 95 -12.83 4.85 9.85
C VAL A 95 -13.70 3.61 9.95
N ARG A 96 -15.03 3.70 9.72
CA ARG A 96 -15.94 2.55 9.72
C ARG A 96 -16.11 1.95 8.34
N TRP A 97 -16.37 0.66 8.30
CA TRP A 97 -16.53 -0.12 7.09
C TRP A 97 -17.52 0.49 6.09
N ASN A 98 -18.74 0.75 6.54
CA ASN A 98 -19.79 1.23 5.65
C ASN A 98 -19.51 2.64 5.12
N ASP A 99 -18.88 3.50 5.92
CA ASP A 99 -18.52 4.86 5.53
C ASP A 99 -17.36 4.83 4.51
N VAL A 100 -16.36 3.98 4.72
CA VAL A 100 -15.29 3.74 3.75
C VAL A 100 -15.86 3.23 2.43
N MET A 101 -16.79 2.26 2.46
CA MET A 101 -17.49 1.77 1.26
C MET A 101 -18.22 2.89 0.54
N ALA A 102 -18.93 3.75 1.28
CA ALA A 102 -19.70 4.86 0.70
C ALA A 102 -18.80 5.86 -0.04
N VAL A 103 -17.58 6.11 0.44
CA VAL A 103 -16.61 6.98 -0.23
C VAL A 103 -15.95 6.26 -1.40
N ASP A 104 -15.44 5.04 -1.20
CA ASP A 104 -14.63 4.31 -2.18
C ASP A 104 -15.42 3.90 -3.44
N THR A 105 -16.73 3.68 -3.29
CA THR A 105 -17.61 3.34 -4.42
C THR A 105 -18.25 4.54 -5.10
N ASN A 106 -18.17 5.75 -4.52
CA ASN A 106 -18.79 6.97 -5.05
C ASN A 106 -17.77 7.90 -5.72
N HIS A 107 -17.12 7.40 -6.77
CA HIS A 107 -16.12 8.15 -7.54
C HIS A 107 -16.67 9.40 -8.25
N GLN A 108 -17.99 9.55 -8.37
CA GLN A 108 -18.63 10.76 -8.94
C GLN A 108 -18.60 11.95 -7.97
N VAL A 109 -18.51 11.68 -6.68
CA VAL A 109 -18.42 12.70 -5.63
C VAL A 109 -17.02 12.80 -5.04
N PHE A 110 -16.29 11.68 -5.00
CA PHE A 110 -14.99 11.57 -4.36
C PHE A 110 -13.91 11.18 -5.37
N SER A 111 -13.18 12.19 -5.85
CA SER A 111 -12.17 12.08 -6.88
C SER A 111 -10.85 11.50 -6.37
N SER A 112 -10.18 10.74 -7.23
CA SER A 112 -8.80 10.28 -7.04
C SER A 112 -7.78 11.12 -7.80
N GLU A 113 -8.23 12.12 -8.58
CA GLU A 113 -7.42 12.84 -9.55
C GLU A 113 -6.14 13.44 -8.94
N ALA A 114 -4.99 13.16 -9.57
CA ALA A 114 -3.67 13.61 -9.13
C ALA A 114 -3.60 15.13 -8.95
N MET A 115 -4.20 15.89 -9.87
CA MET A 115 -4.23 17.35 -9.80
C MET A 115 -5.06 17.90 -8.64
N LEU A 116 -5.92 17.08 -8.03
CA LEU A 116 -6.69 17.39 -6.82
C LEU A 116 -6.03 16.83 -5.55
N GLY A 117 -4.81 16.30 -5.66
CA GLY A 117 -3.99 15.81 -4.57
C GLY A 117 -3.81 14.29 -4.51
N GLY A 118 -4.44 13.54 -5.41
CA GLY A 118 -4.19 12.11 -5.56
C GLY A 118 -4.76 11.24 -4.44
N ILE A 119 -4.04 10.17 -4.11
CA ILE A 119 -4.54 9.03 -3.31
C ILE A 119 -3.89 8.89 -1.94
N THR A 120 -2.85 9.66 -1.62
CA THR A 120 -2.16 9.62 -0.33
C THR A 120 -2.58 10.77 0.58
N LEU A 121 -2.44 10.59 1.88
CA LEU A 121 -2.74 11.62 2.87
C LEU A 121 -1.91 12.87 2.65
N PHE A 122 -0.63 12.72 2.30
CA PHE A 122 0.29 13.82 2.05
C PHE A 122 -0.03 14.50 0.73
N ASP A 123 0.11 15.83 0.72
CA ASP A 123 -0.09 16.59 -0.50
C ASP A 123 1.06 16.34 -1.48
N MET A 124 0.74 16.16 -2.75
CA MET A 124 1.73 15.96 -3.79
C MET A 124 2.50 17.27 -4.05
N ASP A 125 3.76 17.12 -4.41
CA ASP A 125 4.57 18.26 -4.89
C ASP A 125 4.00 18.76 -6.22
N PRO A 126 3.51 20.02 -6.30
CA PRO A 126 2.91 20.54 -7.52
C PRO A 126 3.90 20.58 -8.71
N ASP A 127 5.21 20.65 -8.42
CA ASP A 127 6.27 20.71 -9.43
C ASP A 127 6.71 19.30 -9.88
N PHE A 128 6.23 18.24 -9.20
CA PHE A 128 6.60 16.86 -9.49
C PHE A 128 5.39 15.90 -9.43
N ILE A 129 4.36 16.22 -10.20
CA ILE A 129 3.16 15.37 -10.28
C ILE A 129 3.44 14.21 -11.22
N MET A 130 3.19 12.99 -10.73
CA MET A 130 3.26 11.74 -11.49
C MET A 130 1.83 11.20 -11.67
N PRO A 131 1.14 11.53 -12.78
CA PRO A 131 -0.18 10.96 -13.05
C PRO A 131 -0.08 9.43 -13.19
N MET A 132 -0.97 8.70 -12.52
CA MET A 132 -1.03 7.25 -12.55
C MET A 132 -2.51 6.81 -12.52
N PHE A 133 -2.86 5.67 -13.13
CA PHE A 133 -4.29 5.36 -13.30
C PHE A 133 -5.08 5.24 -11.98
N ILE A 134 -4.44 4.89 -10.85
CA ILE A 134 -5.11 4.91 -9.54
C ILE A 134 -5.42 6.34 -9.05
N ALA A 135 -4.68 7.33 -9.56
CA ALA A 135 -4.88 8.76 -9.31
C ALA A 135 -5.45 9.48 -10.54
N MET A 136 -6.42 8.85 -11.17
CA MET A 136 -7.19 9.37 -12.31
C MET A 136 -8.66 9.04 -12.11
N ASP A 137 -9.52 9.93 -12.58
CA ASP A 137 -10.95 9.69 -12.69
C ASP A 137 -11.34 9.12 -14.06
N GLN A 138 -12.59 8.67 -14.20
CA GLN A 138 -13.14 8.26 -15.49
C GLN A 138 -13.26 9.45 -16.48
N PRO A 139 -13.12 9.25 -17.77
CA PRO A 139 -12.91 7.97 -18.47
C PRO A 139 -11.44 7.53 -18.57
N LYS A 140 -10.48 8.40 -18.22
CA LYS A 140 -9.03 8.16 -18.41
C LYS A 140 -8.55 6.97 -17.57
N HIS A 141 -9.02 6.87 -16.33
CA HIS A 141 -8.78 5.72 -15.46
C HIS A 141 -9.09 4.38 -16.15
N ASP A 142 -10.31 4.25 -16.70
CA ASP A 142 -10.78 2.99 -17.27
C ASP A 142 -9.97 2.55 -18.47
N VAL A 143 -9.57 3.52 -19.30
CA VAL A 143 -8.75 3.29 -20.49
C VAL A 143 -7.39 2.72 -20.11
N GLN A 144 -6.72 3.33 -19.14
CA GLN A 144 -5.39 2.89 -18.73
C GLN A 144 -5.43 1.59 -17.92
N ARG A 145 -6.37 1.47 -16.98
CA ARG A 145 -6.57 0.25 -16.22
C ARG A 145 -6.84 -0.95 -17.13
N LYS A 146 -7.64 -0.78 -18.18
CA LYS A 146 -7.92 -1.83 -19.16
C LYS A 146 -6.67 -2.28 -19.90
N ALA A 147 -5.69 -1.38 -20.11
CA ALA A 147 -4.43 -1.74 -20.76
C ALA A 147 -3.56 -2.70 -19.92
N VAL A 148 -3.61 -2.62 -18.58
CA VAL A 148 -2.82 -3.46 -17.67
C VAL A 148 -3.57 -4.70 -17.16
N ASN A 149 -4.90 -4.73 -17.20
CA ASN A 149 -5.70 -5.85 -16.70
C ASN A 149 -5.29 -7.24 -17.25
N PRO A 150 -4.88 -7.40 -18.53
CA PRO A 150 -4.50 -8.70 -19.08
C PRO A 150 -3.37 -9.38 -18.31
N ILE A 151 -2.43 -8.63 -17.70
CA ILE A 151 -1.29 -9.21 -16.95
C ILE A 151 -1.74 -10.09 -15.78
N VAL A 152 -2.88 -9.77 -15.17
CA VAL A 152 -3.47 -10.49 -14.03
C VAL A 152 -4.75 -11.24 -14.42
N SER A 153 -4.95 -11.50 -15.71
CA SER A 153 -6.06 -12.33 -16.18
C SER A 153 -5.96 -13.78 -15.68
N GLY A 154 -7.09 -14.48 -15.62
CA GLY A 154 -7.09 -15.87 -15.17
C GLY A 154 -6.14 -16.77 -15.98
N GLN A 155 -6.02 -16.56 -17.29
CA GLN A 155 -5.07 -17.26 -18.16
C GLN A 155 -3.62 -17.04 -17.72
N ASN A 156 -3.22 -15.77 -17.50
CA ASN A 156 -1.86 -15.44 -17.10
C ASN A 156 -1.56 -15.90 -15.67
N LEU A 157 -2.54 -15.85 -14.77
CA LEU A 157 -2.38 -16.40 -13.41
C LEU A 157 -2.09 -17.90 -13.42
N ALA A 158 -2.77 -18.67 -14.27
CA ALA A 158 -2.49 -20.10 -14.45
C ALA A 158 -1.05 -20.35 -14.96
N ASN A 159 -0.58 -19.49 -15.88
CA ASN A 159 0.81 -19.57 -16.38
C ASN A 159 1.85 -19.19 -15.30
N TYR A 160 1.49 -18.30 -14.39
CA TYR A 160 2.41 -17.87 -13.32
C TYR A 160 2.47 -18.87 -12.15
N GLU A 161 1.48 -19.74 -11.97
CA GLU A 161 1.43 -20.63 -10.79
C GLU A 161 2.67 -21.51 -10.68
N GLU A 162 3.05 -22.21 -11.76
CA GLU A 162 4.24 -23.05 -11.78
C GLU A 162 5.53 -22.24 -11.55
N LEU A 163 5.64 -21.06 -12.19
CA LEU A 163 6.76 -20.18 -12.02
C LEU A 163 6.90 -19.67 -10.59
N ILE A 164 5.80 -19.24 -9.97
CA ILE A 164 5.77 -18.76 -8.57
C ILE A 164 6.20 -19.92 -7.66
N ARG A 165 5.67 -21.12 -7.89
CA ARG A 165 5.97 -22.31 -7.09
C ARG A 165 7.45 -22.69 -7.20
N SER A 166 8.01 -22.77 -8.41
CA SER A 166 9.43 -23.06 -8.62
C SER A 166 10.33 -22.07 -7.87
N ARG A 167 10.08 -20.78 -8.03
CA ARG A 167 10.87 -19.74 -7.36
C ARG A 167 10.69 -19.75 -5.83
N THR A 168 9.50 -20.07 -5.36
CA THR A 168 9.24 -20.23 -3.93
C THR A 168 10.04 -21.41 -3.38
N CYS A 169 10.04 -22.55 -4.07
CA CYS A 169 10.86 -23.69 -3.70
C CYS A 169 12.35 -23.35 -3.66
N GLU A 170 12.89 -22.72 -4.70
CA GLU A 170 14.29 -22.30 -4.76
C GLU A 170 14.68 -21.41 -3.56
N VAL A 171 13.84 -20.41 -3.23
CA VAL A 171 14.09 -19.52 -2.09
C VAL A 171 14.05 -20.29 -0.78
N LEU A 172 12.99 -21.08 -0.53
CA LEU A 172 12.84 -21.82 0.73
C LEU A 172 13.92 -22.88 0.91
N ASP A 173 14.35 -23.56 -0.15
CA ASP A 173 15.41 -24.57 -0.14
C ASP A 173 16.80 -23.98 0.10
N SER A 174 17.00 -22.67 -0.18
CA SER A 174 18.24 -21.95 0.08
C SER A 174 18.38 -21.39 1.50
N LEU A 175 17.33 -21.48 2.34
CA LEU A 175 17.34 -20.88 3.67
C LEU A 175 18.22 -21.65 4.66
N PRO A 176 18.98 -20.95 5.54
CA PRO A 176 19.81 -21.61 6.54
C PRO A 176 18.96 -22.32 7.60
N ARG A 177 19.51 -23.42 8.16
CA ARG A 177 18.92 -24.17 9.27
C ARG A 177 19.75 -23.96 10.53
N GLY A 178 19.09 -23.84 11.68
CA GLY A 178 19.76 -23.66 12.97
C GLY A 178 20.31 -22.24 13.21
N GLU A 179 20.38 -21.40 12.18
CA GLU A 179 20.94 -20.05 12.24
C GLU A 179 19.84 -18.98 12.12
N ALA A 180 20.10 -17.81 12.72
CA ALA A 180 19.21 -16.66 12.59
C ALA A 180 19.44 -15.93 11.27
N PHE A 181 18.36 -15.51 10.62
CA PHE A 181 18.43 -14.71 9.39
C PHE A 181 17.25 -13.74 9.28
N ASP A 182 17.38 -12.73 8.43
CA ASP A 182 16.31 -11.77 8.16
C ASP A 182 15.32 -12.31 7.12
N TRP A 183 14.08 -12.55 7.56
CA TRP A 183 12.99 -13.03 6.71
C TRP A 183 12.58 -12.01 5.65
N VAL A 184 12.61 -10.72 6.00
CA VAL A 184 12.23 -9.66 5.05
C VAL A 184 13.15 -9.69 3.84
N ASP A 185 14.47 -9.72 4.08
CA ASP A 185 15.48 -9.75 3.00
C ASP A 185 15.50 -11.07 2.23
N LYS A 186 15.58 -12.21 2.95
CA LYS A 186 15.82 -13.52 2.32
C LYS A 186 14.59 -14.11 1.64
N VAL A 187 13.37 -13.75 2.09
CA VAL A 187 12.14 -14.34 1.57
C VAL A 187 11.22 -13.31 0.97
N SER A 188 10.78 -12.31 1.76
CA SER A 188 9.73 -11.41 1.31
C SER A 188 10.14 -10.54 0.12
N ILE A 189 11.30 -9.88 0.21
CA ILE A 189 11.86 -9.06 -0.88
C ILE A 189 12.27 -9.95 -2.06
N GLU A 190 12.86 -11.10 -1.79
CA GLU A 190 13.35 -11.99 -2.84
C GLU A 190 12.21 -12.48 -3.73
N LEU A 191 11.11 -12.94 -3.14
CA LEU A 191 9.95 -13.43 -3.89
C LEU A 191 9.26 -12.32 -4.68
N THR A 192 9.01 -11.16 -4.04
CA THR A 192 8.30 -10.05 -4.69
C THR A 192 9.14 -9.43 -5.81
N SER A 193 10.43 -9.24 -5.61
CA SER A 193 11.32 -8.68 -6.64
C SER A 193 11.48 -9.60 -7.85
N ARG A 194 11.55 -10.92 -7.66
CA ARG A 194 11.56 -11.91 -8.75
C ARG A 194 10.26 -11.86 -9.56
N MET A 195 9.11 -11.73 -8.89
CA MET A 195 7.83 -11.64 -9.57
C MET A 195 7.69 -10.34 -10.35
N LEU A 196 8.04 -9.20 -9.74
CA LEU A 196 8.03 -7.90 -10.41
C LEU A 196 8.93 -7.87 -11.65
N ALA A 197 10.15 -8.39 -11.54
CA ALA A 197 11.06 -8.46 -12.69
C ALA A 197 10.43 -9.24 -13.86
N THR A 198 9.68 -10.30 -13.57
CA THR A 198 8.93 -11.04 -14.61
C THR A 198 7.79 -10.21 -15.19
N LEU A 199 6.99 -9.56 -14.33
CA LEU A 199 5.85 -8.75 -14.78
C LEU A 199 6.26 -7.58 -15.67
N PHE A 200 7.41 -6.96 -15.39
CA PHE A 200 7.92 -5.83 -16.16
C PHE A 200 8.81 -6.24 -17.35
N GLY A 201 9.21 -7.51 -17.47
CA GLY A 201 10.26 -7.93 -18.40
C GLY A 201 11.63 -7.34 -18.02
N TRP A 202 11.86 -7.08 -16.74
CA TRP A 202 13.07 -6.50 -16.18
C TRP A 202 14.12 -7.59 -15.94
N PRO A 203 15.43 -7.31 -16.11
CA PRO A 203 16.50 -8.28 -15.85
C PRO A 203 16.48 -8.82 -14.41
N GLN A 204 16.47 -10.15 -14.27
CA GLN A 204 16.36 -10.80 -12.95
C GLN A 204 17.56 -10.48 -12.03
N GLU A 205 18.74 -10.32 -12.59
CA GLU A 205 19.96 -9.93 -11.85
C GLU A 205 19.88 -8.53 -11.27
N ARG A 206 19.02 -7.66 -11.83
CA ARG A 206 18.79 -6.29 -11.38
C ARG A 206 17.48 -6.13 -10.59
N ARG A 207 16.78 -7.20 -10.25
CA ARG A 207 15.45 -7.17 -9.62
C ARG A 207 15.39 -6.36 -8.33
N ARG A 208 16.47 -6.31 -7.55
CA ARG A 208 16.55 -5.52 -6.30
C ARG A 208 16.41 -4.02 -6.53
N MET A 209 16.70 -3.53 -7.73
CA MET A 209 16.44 -2.13 -8.09
C MET A 209 14.95 -1.77 -8.03
N LEU A 210 14.06 -2.72 -8.37
CA LEU A 210 12.62 -2.52 -8.27
C LEU A 210 12.18 -2.28 -6.82
N THR A 211 12.73 -3.06 -5.88
CA THR A 211 12.50 -2.85 -4.43
C THR A 211 13.05 -1.51 -3.97
N TYR A 212 14.27 -1.16 -4.37
CA TYR A 212 14.88 0.13 -4.02
C TYR A 212 14.02 1.32 -4.50
N TRP A 213 13.55 1.32 -5.73
CA TRP A 213 12.67 2.37 -6.25
C TRP A 213 11.30 2.41 -5.56
N SER A 214 10.78 1.25 -5.15
CA SER A 214 9.57 1.16 -4.34
C SER A 214 9.77 1.86 -2.99
N ASP A 215 10.81 1.48 -2.26
CA ASP A 215 11.14 2.04 -0.95
C ASP A 215 11.36 3.57 -1.03
N VAL A 216 12.09 4.05 -2.05
CA VAL A 216 12.29 5.48 -2.30
C VAL A 216 10.97 6.19 -2.58
N SER A 217 10.10 5.61 -3.42
CA SER A 217 8.84 6.26 -3.81
C SER A 217 7.82 6.36 -2.68
N THR A 218 7.87 5.45 -1.70
CA THR A 218 6.98 5.42 -0.53
C THR A 218 7.60 6.00 0.73
N SER A 219 8.91 6.32 0.71
CA SER A 219 9.60 6.95 1.83
C SER A 219 9.11 8.36 2.09
N ASP A 220 9.18 8.76 3.34
CA ASP A 220 8.92 10.12 3.76
C ASP A 220 10.24 10.91 3.76
N PRO A 221 10.38 11.94 2.90
CA PRO A 221 11.63 12.69 2.78
C PRO A 221 12.00 13.52 4.03
N GLU A 222 11.08 13.67 4.98
CA GLU A 222 11.33 14.36 6.24
C GLU A 222 11.88 13.43 7.35
N LEU A 223 11.86 12.12 7.12
CA LEU A 223 12.37 11.18 8.11
C LEU A 223 13.88 10.98 8.02
N PRO A 224 14.58 10.87 9.16
CA PRO A 224 16.01 10.56 9.19
C PRO A 224 16.32 9.26 8.42
N GLY A 225 17.34 9.34 7.55
CA GLY A 225 17.77 8.21 6.72
C GLY A 225 16.97 7.98 5.44
N SER A 226 15.93 8.78 5.20
CA SER A 226 15.23 8.82 3.90
C SER A 226 15.91 9.79 2.95
N PRO A 227 15.92 9.52 1.62
CA PRO A 227 16.39 10.49 0.65
C PRO A 227 15.53 11.75 0.71
N GLY A 228 16.18 12.92 0.73
CA GLY A 228 15.50 14.21 0.68
C GLY A 228 14.72 14.41 -0.62
N LYS A 229 13.91 15.47 -0.70
CA LYS A 229 12.99 15.73 -1.82
C LYS A 229 13.72 15.69 -3.18
N GLU A 230 14.81 16.45 -3.35
CA GLU A 230 15.54 16.53 -4.61
C GLU A 230 16.25 15.21 -4.96
N GLU A 231 16.86 14.56 -3.97
CA GLU A 231 17.50 13.26 -4.15
C GLU A 231 16.48 12.21 -4.59
N ARG A 232 15.30 12.15 -3.93
CA ARG A 232 14.19 11.26 -4.29
C ARG A 232 13.73 11.48 -5.73
N GLN A 233 13.55 12.75 -6.14
CA GLN A 233 13.18 13.09 -7.51
C GLN A 233 14.26 12.62 -8.50
N GLY A 234 15.53 12.85 -8.20
CA GLY A 234 16.66 12.39 -9.03
C GLY A 234 16.69 10.87 -9.21
N ILE A 235 16.46 10.10 -8.12
CA ILE A 235 16.38 8.64 -8.16
C ILE A 235 15.22 8.15 -9.04
N LEU A 236 14.03 8.77 -8.90
CA LEU A 236 12.86 8.40 -9.71
C LEU A 236 13.00 8.78 -11.19
N LEU A 237 13.66 9.90 -11.49
CA LEU A 237 14.02 10.25 -12.87
C LEU A 237 15.04 9.26 -13.46
N GLY A 238 16.00 8.78 -12.66
CA GLY A 238 16.91 7.69 -13.06
C GLY A 238 16.15 6.40 -13.38
N MET A 239 15.15 6.03 -12.57
CA MET A 239 14.25 4.91 -12.87
C MET A 239 13.53 5.12 -14.22
N LEU A 240 12.99 6.31 -14.46
CA LEU A 240 12.32 6.63 -15.72
C LEU A 240 13.25 6.45 -16.93
N GLN A 241 14.52 6.88 -16.82
CA GLN A 241 15.53 6.68 -17.90
C GLN A 241 15.75 5.20 -18.19
N GLU A 242 15.94 4.37 -17.18
CA GLU A 242 16.13 2.92 -17.33
C GLU A 242 14.92 2.26 -18.00
N PHE A 243 13.71 2.59 -17.54
CA PHE A 243 12.49 2.06 -18.14
C PHE A 243 12.20 2.63 -19.54
N THR A 244 12.67 3.83 -19.85
CA THR A 244 12.59 4.38 -21.21
C THR A 244 13.47 3.59 -22.19
N MET A 245 14.66 3.13 -21.76
CA MET A 245 15.48 2.23 -22.58
C MET A 245 14.74 0.92 -22.86
N LEU A 246 14.19 0.29 -21.81
CA LEU A 246 13.38 -0.93 -21.97
C LEU A 246 12.14 -0.71 -22.86
N TRP A 247 11.47 0.43 -22.71
CA TRP A 247 10.35 0.82 -23.59
C TRP A 247 10.77 0.88 -25.06
N ASN A 248 11.89 1.54 -25.35
CA ASN A 248 12.40 1.68 -26.71
C ASN A 248 12.81 0.32 -27.34
N GLU A 249 13.27 -0.61 -26.53
CA GLU A 249 13.49 -1.99 -26.97
C GLU A 249 12.16 -2.67 -27.32
N ARG A 250 11.15 -2.56 -26.44
CA ARG A 250 9.85 -3.22 -26.59
C ARG A 250 9.05 -2.67 -27.79
N VAL A 251 9.03 -1.37 -27.98
CA VAL A 251 8.22 -0.73 -29.06
C VAL A 251 8.70 -1.15 -30.45
N ASN A 252 9.97 -1.55 -30.59
CA ASN A 252 10.58 -1.99 -31.86
C ASN A 252 10.67 -3.52 -31.99
N ALA A 253 10.15 -4.28 -31.00
CA ALA A 253 10.16 -5.74 -30.98
C ALA A 253 8.72 -6.29 -31.14
N GLU A 254 8.62 -7.60 -31.37
CA GLU A 254 7.31 -8.27 -31.31
C GLU A 254 6.72 -8.15 -29.91
N PRO A 255 5.39 -7.99 -29.77
CA PRO A 255 4.73 -7.89 -28.47
C PRO A 255 5.03 -9.12 -27.58
N THR A 256 5.43 -8.84 -26.35
CA THR A 256 5.63 -9.84 -25.30
C THR A 256 4.58 -9.70 -24.20
N GLY A 257 4.49 -10.71 -23.31
CA GLY A 257 3.49 -10.73 -22.23
C GLY A 257 3.85 -9.88 -21.00
N ASP A 258 4.90 -9.05 -21.06
CA ASP A 258 5.27 -8.18 -19.96
C ASP A 258 4.55 -6.82 -19.98
N LEU A 259 4.49 -6.14 -18.84
CA LEU A 259 3.80 -4.86 -18.66
C LEU A 259 4.34 -3.75 -19.57
N VAL A 260 5.66 -3.67 -19.74
CA VAL A 260 6.26 -2.61 -20.56
C VAL A 260 5.87 -2.81 -22.03
N SER A 261 5.93 -4.03 -22.52
CA SER A 261 5.49 -4.38 -23.87
C SER A 261 3.97 -4.13 -24.05
N MET A 262 3.15 -4.52 -23.08
CA MET A 262 1.70 -4.26 -23.13
C MET A 262 1.39 -2.77 -23.23
N LEU A 263 2.05 -1.94 -22.43
CA LEU A 263 1.86 -0.48 -22.45
C LEU A 263 2.37 0.14 -23.76
N ALA A 264 3.51 -0.33 -24.28
CA ALA A 264 4.14 0.20 -25.49
C ALA A 264 3.34 -0.11 -26.77
N HIS A 265 2.66 -1.26 -26.83
CA HIS A 265 1.90 -1.67 -28.01
C HIS A 265 0.40 -1.32 -27.94
N ASN A 266 -0.14 -1.00 -26.75
CA ASN A 266 -1.55 -0.67 -26.63
C ASN A 266 -1.82 0.73 -27.18
N PRO A 267 -2.78 0.89 -28.14
CA PRO A 267 -3.11 2.20 -28.73
C PRO A 267 -3.46 3.28 -27.70
N ALA A 268 -4.00 2.89 -26.55
CA ALA A 268 -4.41 3.82 -25.50
C ALA A 268 -3.25 4.34 -24.64
N THR A 269 -2.12 3.64 -24.60
CA THR A 269 -1.00 3.95 -23.70
C THR A 269 0.32 4.22 -24.41
N ARG A 270 0.48 3.79 -25.66
CA ARG A 270 1.73 3.92 -26.43
C ARG A 270 2.25 5.37 -26.61
N ASN A 271 1.39 6.37 -26.44
CA ASN A 271 1.72 7.79 -26.58
C ASN A 271 1.59 8.54 -25.26
N MET A 272 1.60 7.85 -24.10
CA MET A 272 1.49 8.53 -22.81
C MET A 272 2.70 9.44 -22.57
N PRO A 273 2.52 10.60 -21.89
CA PRO A 273 3.63 11.48 -21.51
C PRO A 273 4.62 10.76 -20.57
N PRO A 274 5.92 11.15 -20.58
CA PRO A 274 6.94 10.49 -19.73
C PRO A 274 6.58 10.48 -18.24
N MET A 275 6.05 11.56 -17.68
CA MET A 275 5.66 11.61 -16.25
C MET A 275 4.46 10.70 -15.93
N GLU A 276 3.57 10.49 -16.87
CA GLU A 276 2.46 9.54 -16.73
C GLU A 276 2.96 8.09 -16.84
N PHE A 277 3.91 7.81 -17.73
CA PHE A 277 4.59 6.53 -17.77
C PHE A 277 5.30 6.25 -16.45
N MET A 278 6.07 7.22 -15.95
CA MET A 278 6.73 7.11 -14.65
C MET A 278 5.74 6.86 -13.51
N GLY A 279 4.64 7.60 -13.47
CA GLY A 279 3.60 7.41 -12.46
C GLY A 279 3.01 6.00 -12.49
N ASN A 280 2.72 5.47 -13.66
CA ASN A 280 2.21 4.10 -13.81
C ASN A 280 3.27 3.05 -13.43
N LEU A 281 4.56 3.28 -13.71
CA LEU A 281 5.65 2.40 -13.25
C LEU A 281 5.71 2.39 -11.72
N VAL A 282 5.75 3.57 -11.08
CA VAL A 282 5.76 3.69 -9.60
C VAL A 282 4.55 2.97 -9.00
N LEU A 283 3.35 3.21 -9.53
CA LEU A 283 2.13 2.55 -9.06
C LEU A 283 2.24 1.02 -9.09
N LEU A 284 2.69 0.46 -10.22
CA LEU A 284 2.73 -0.97 -10.43
C LEU A 284 3.88 -1.63 -9.65
N ILE A 285 5.02 -0.92 -9.50
CA ILE A 285 6.14 -1.38 -8.68
C ILE A 285 5.74 -1.41 -7.19
N VAL A 286 5.23 -0.30 -6.65
CA VAL A 286 4.80 -0.20 -5.24
C VAL A 286 3.67 -1.19 -4.95
N GLY A 287 2.66 -1.25 -5.83
CA GLY A 287 1.52 -2.14 -5.65
C GLY A 287 1.90 -3.62 -5.66
N GLY A 288 2.86 -4.02 -6.47
CA GLY A 288 3.33 -5.41 -6.58
C GLY A 288 4.41 -5.80 -5.58
N ASN A 289 5.16 -4.84 -5.05
CA ASN A 289 6.26 -5.09 -4.11
C ASN A 289 5.79 -4.98 -2.65
N ASP A 290 5.44 -3.77 -2.20
CA ASP A 290 5.29 -3.46 -0.79
C ASP A 290 4.14 -4.21 -0.14
N THR A 291 3.01 -4.32 -0.82
CA THR A 291 1.82 -4.93 -0.24
C THR A 291 1.97 -6.44 -0.04
N THR A 292 2.52 -7.13 -1.03
CA THR A 292 2.76 -8.57 -0.97
C THR A 292 3.91 -8.91 -0.01
N ARG A 293 5.03 -8.15 -0.07
CA ARG A 293 6.17 -8.27 0.85
C ARG A 293 5.73 -8.20 2.31
N ASN A 294 4.93 -7.20 2.65
CA ASN A 294 4.48 -6.98 4.01
C ASN A 294 3.42 -8.00 4.47
N SER A 295 2.62 -8.53 3.54
CA SER A 295 1.69 -9.64 3.82
C SER A 295 2.44 -10.96 4.05
N ILE A 296 3.52 -11.24 3.33
CA ILE A 296 4.41 -12.39 3.56
C ILE A 296 5.01 -12.33 4.96
N THR A 297 5.60 -11.19 5.30
CA THR A 297 6.24 -11.00 6.62
C THR A 297 5.21 -11.03 7.74
N GLY A 298 4.12 -10.27 7.62
CA GLY A 298 3.06 -10.21 8.62
C GLY A 298 2.41 -11.56 8.87
N GLY A 299 2.20 -12.36 7.83
CA GLY A 299 1.62 -13.70 7.97
C GLY A 299 2.43 -14.61 8.91
N LEU A 300 3.74 -14.65 8.74
CA LEU A 300 4.62 -15.42 9.65
C LEU A 300 4.62 -14.84 11.06
N TYR A 301 4.72 -13.51 11.18
CA TYR A 301 4.68 -12.83 12.46
C TYR A 301 3.37 -13.11 13.23
N PHE A 302 2.21 -13.00 12.58
CA PHE A 302 0.91 -13.22 13.21
C PHE A 302 0.71 -14.66 13.66
N LEU A 303 1.15 -15.63 12.89
CA LEU A 303 1.11 -17.05 13.31
C LEU A 303 2.00 -17.31 14.52
N ASN A 304 3.18 -16.70 14.59
CA ASN A 304 4.04 -16.81 15.78
C ASN A 304 3.42 -16.15 17.02
N LYS A 305 2.72 -15.03 16.85
CA LYS A 305 1.99 -14.37 17.96
C LYS A 305 0.72 -15.13 18.36
N ASN A 306 0.20 -16.01 17.51
CA ASN A 306 -1.01 -16.79 17.73
C ASN A 306 -0.72 -18.29 17.55
N PRO A 307 0.02 -18.95 18.47
CA PRO A 307 0.48 -20.32 18.30
C PRO A 307 -0.66 -21.34 18.16
N ALA A 308 -1.85 -21.07 18.72
CA ALA A 308 -3.02 -21.91 18.52
C ALA A 308 -3.51 -21.90 17.05
N GLU A 309 -3.45 -20.73 16.38
CA GLU A 309 -3.79 -20.61 14.97
C GLU A 309 -2.72 -21.28 14.08
N TYR A 310 -1.44 -21.20 14.47
CA TYR A 310 -0.37 -21.91 13.78
C TYR A 310 -0.54 -23.44 13.90
N ALA A 311 -0.84 -23.93 15.09
CA ALA A 311 -1.12 -25.35 15.29
C ALA A 311 -2.37 -25.83 14.50
N LYS A 312 -3.43 -25.01 14.44
CA LYS A 312 -4.63 -25.25 13.62
C LYS A 312 -4.28 -25.37 12.14
N LEU A 313 -3.44 -24.46 11.62
CA LEU A 313 -2.97 -24.52 10.23
C LEU A 313 -2.19 -25.79 9.94
N ARG A 314 -1.29 -26.19 10.85
CA ARG A 314 -0.50 -27.42 10.72
C ARG A 314 -1.39 -28.67 10.70
N ALA A 315 -2.43 -28.69 11.53
CA ALA A 315 -3.38 -29.80 11.59
C ALA A 315 -4.31 -29.86 10.37
N ASN A 316 -4.57 -28.71 9.74
CA ASN A 316 -5.45 -28.63 8.56
C ASN A 316 -4.87 -27.64 7.51
N PRO A 317 -3.98 -28.10 6.61
CA PRO A 317 -3.39 -27.28 5.55
C PRO A 317 -4.38 -26.71 4.55
N GLU A 318 -5.60 -27.23 4.45
CA GLU A 318 -6.64 -26.69 3.57
C GLU A 318 -7.11 -25.29 3.99
N LEU A 319 -6.81 -24.88 5.21
CA LEU A 319 -7.06 -23.51 5.70
C LEU A 319 -6.17 -22.45 5.07
N VAL A 320 -5.14 -22.81 4.31
CA VAL A 320 -4.19 -21.86 3.69
C VAL A 320 -4.91 -20.77 2.91
N GLU A 321 -5.90 -21.08 2.10
CA GLU A 321 -6.61 -20.07 1.27
C GLU A 321 -7.40 -19.09 2.15
N ASN A 322 -8.06 -19.57 3.19
CA ASN A 322 -8.80 -18.75 4.13
C ASN A 322 -7.85 -17.88 4.98
N MET A 323 -6.75 -18.48 5.47
CA MET A 323 -5.71 -17.80 6.21
C MET A 323 -5.06 -16.68 5.38
N VAL A 324 -4.81 -16.87 4.09
CA VAL A 324 -4.28 -15.82 3.20
C VAL A 324 -5.16 -14.59 3.23
N SER A 325 -6.48 -14.77 3.13
CA SER A 325 -7.43 -13.66 3.23
C SER A 325 -7.39 -12.99 4.62
N GLU A 326 -7.26 -13.77 5.69
CA GLU A 326 -7.13 -13.24 7.05
C GLU A 326 -5.80 -12.50 7.26
N ILE A 327 -4.68 -13.01 6.70
CA ILE A 327 -3.39 -12.30 6.70
C ILE A 327 -3.54 -10.93 6.06
N ILE A 328 -4.14 -10.85 4.87
CA ILE A 328 -4.32 -9.62 4.12
C ILE A 328 -5.23 -8.64 4.90
N ARG A 329 -6.31 -9.13 5.50
CA ARG A 329 -7.18 -8.34 6.37
C ARG A 329 -6.42 -7.77 7.57
N TYR A 330 -5.72 -8.64 8.29
CA TYR A 330 -5.08 -8.28 9.56
C TYR A 330 -3.86 -7.37 9.35
N GLN A 331 -3.09 -7.63 8.31
CA GLN A 331 -1.96 -6.79 7.90
C GLN A 331 -2.45 -5.44 7.37
N THR A 332 -3.42 -5.42 6.48
CA THR A 332 -3.84 -4.23 5.74
C THR A 332 -2.63 -3.40 5.28
N PRO A 333 -1.84 -3.90 4.31
CA PRO A 333 -0.50 -3.35 4.02
C PRO A 333 -0.52 -1.92 3.49
N LEU A 334 -1.63 -1.46 2.89
CA LEU A 334 -1.90 -0.05 2.66
C LEU A 334 -2.94 0.42 3.68
N ALA A 335 -2.51 1.29 4.60
CA ALA A 335 -3.33 1.70 5.73
C ALA A 335 -4.53 2.54 5.31
N HIS A 336 -4.38 3.35 4.27
CA HIS A 336 -5.41 4.26 3.79
C HIS A 336 -5.33 4.50 2.28
N MET A 337 -6.41 5.06 1.77
CA MET A 337 -6.46 5.81 0.51
C MET A 337 -7.19 7.13 0.74
N ARG A 338 -6.83 8.15 -0.06
CA ARG A 338 -7.44 9.47 -0.04
C ARG A 338 -8.35 9.68 -1.23
N ARG A 339 -9.34 10.56 -1.03
CA ARG A 339 -10.16 11.16 -2.09
C ARG A 339 -10.26 12.67 -1.85
N THR A 340 -10.66 13.40 -2.88
CA THR A 340 -11.01 14.83 -2.78
C THR A 340 -12.47 15.00 -3.15
N ALA A 341 -13.25 15.68 -2.31
CA ALA A 341 -14.67 15.93 -2.57
C ALA A 341 -14.84 16.89 -3.76
N LEU A 342 -15.63 16.51 -4.76
CA LEU A 342 -15.91 17.32 -5.96
C LEU A 342 -17.05 18.31 -5.74
N GLN A 343 -17.85 18.12 -4.70
CA GLN A 343 -19.00 18.96 -4.33
C GLN A 343 -19.24 18.87 -2.83
N ASP A 344 -20.02 19.80 -2.30
CA ASP A 344 -20.51 19.70 -0.92
C ASP A 344 -21.37 18.44 -0.80
N THR A 345 -21.10 17.64 0.24
CA THR A 345 -21.80 16.38 0.49
C THR A 345 -21.89 16.09 1.98
N VAL A 346 -22.83 15.22 2.37
CA VAL A 346 -22.96 14.77 3.75
C VAL A 346 -22.52 13.34 3.88
N LEU A 347 -21.60 13.07 4.83
CA LEU A 347 -21.12 11.74 5.17
C LEU A 347 -21.21 11.53 6.67
N GLY A 348 -21.92 10.51 7.13
CA GLY A 348 -22.10 10.23 8.56
C GLY A 348 -22.65 11.41 9.38
N GLY A 349 -23.48 12.25 8.76
CA GLY A 349 -24.04 13.45 9.38
C GLY A 349 -23.11 14.68 9.38
N GLN A 350 -21.87 14.57 8.88
CA GLN A 350 -20.92 15.66 8.74
C GLN A 350 -20.98 16.28 7.36
N LEU A 351 -20.92 17.61 7.27
CA LEU A 351 -20.83 18.33 6.01
C LEU A 351 -19.39 18.35 5.53
N ILE A 352 -19.12 17.67 4.41
CA ILE A 352 -17.84 17.67 3.69
C ILE A 352 -17.94 18.70 2.57
N HIS A 353 -17.06 19.69 2.56
CA HIS A 353 -17.08 20.72 1.52
C HIS A 353 -16.31 20.28 0.28
N LYS A 354 -16.71 20.85 -0.84
CA LYS A 354 -15.94 20.72 -2.10
C LYS A 354 -14.47 21.10 -1.88
N GLY A 355 -13.58 20.24 -2.33
CA GLY A 355 -12.13 20.40 -2.16
C GLY A 355 -11.57 19.76 -0.88
N ASP A 356 -12.41 19.34 0.03
CA ASP A 356 -11.96 18.68 1.26
C ASP A 356 -11.27 17.34 0.96
N LYS A 357 -10.22 17.09 1.74
CA LYS A 357 -9.46 15.84 1.75
C LYS A 357 -10.19 14.81 2.63
N VAL A 358 -10.52 13.67 2.07
CA VAL A 358 -11.22 12.56 2.74
C VAL A 358 -10.33 11.33 2.74
N VAL A 359 -9.92 10.87 3.91
CA VAL A 359 -9.00 9.73 4.09
C VAL A 359 -9.77 8.53 4.59
N MET A 360 -9.82 7.50 3.76
CA MET A 360 -10.43 6.20 4.05
C MET A 360 -9.40 5.31 4.75
N TRP A 361 -9.59 5.03 6.02
CA TRP A 361 -8.67 4.20 6.81
C TRP A 361 -9.03 2.72 6.71
N TYR A 362 -8.47 2.03 5.73
CA TYR A 362 -8.68 0.57 5.54
C TYR A 362 -8.20 -0.24 6.74
N SER A 363 -7.09 0.19 7.37
CA SER A 363 -6.58 -0.43 8.60
C SER A 363 -7.58 -0.37 9.76
N SER A 364 -8.36 0.70 9.85
CA SER A 364 -9.44 0.83 10.82
C SER A 364 -10.68 0.03 10.41
N ALA A 365 -11.14 0.16 9.15
CA ALA A 365 -12.33 -0.51 8.66
C ALA A 365 -12.21 -2.05 8.74
N ASN A 366 -11.02 -2.59 8.53
CA ASN A 366 -10.71 -4.02 8.71
C ASN A 366 -10.74 -4.48 10.19
N ARG A 367 -10.97 -3.55 11.12
CA ARG A 367 -11.12 -3.79 12.57
C ARG A 367 -12.49 -3.30 13.08
N ASP A 368 -13.46 -3.07 12.20
CA ASP A 368 -14.79 -2.59 12.56
C ASP A 368 -15.64 -3.73 13.11
N ASP A 369 -15.94 -3.65 14.40
CA ASP A 369 -16.73 -4.63 15.16
C ASP A 369 -18.26 -4.56 14.85
N THR A 370 -18.69 -3.55 14.13
CA THR A 370 -20.07 -3.49 13.63
C THR A 370 -20.32 -4.40 12.42
N VAL A 371 -19.24 -4.88 11.76
CA VAL A 371 -19.30 -5.72 10.55
C VAL A 371 -18.58 -7.05 10.70
N LEU A 372 -17.53 -7.08 11.51
CA LEU A 372 -16.64 -8.24 11.67
C LEU A 372 -16.70 -8.75 13.11
N ASP A 373 -16.93 -10.04 13.28
CA ASP A 373 -16.87 -10.68 14.60
C ASP A 373 -15.41 -10.76 15.07
N ASN A 374 -15.14 -10.34 16.32
CA ASN A 374 -13.79 -10.33 16.92
C ASN A 374 -12.72 -9.79 15.97
N PRO A 375 -12.84 -8.54 15.46
CA PRO A 375 -12.00 -8.02 14.40
C PRO A 375 -10.54 -7.83 14.81
N ASP A 376 -10.27 -7.69 16.11
CA ASP A 376 -8.93 -7.56 16.68
C ASP A 376 -8.20 -8.89 16.84
N ALA A 377 -8.88 -10.03 16.72
CA ALA A 377 -8.28 -11.35 16.74
C ALA A 377 -7.84 -11.80 15.34
N PHE A 378 -6.69 -12.48 15.27
CA PHE A 378 -6.22 -13.17 14.08
C PHE A 378 -6.80 -14.59 14.07
N ILE A 379 -7.70 -14.90 13.13
CA ILE A 379 -8.49 -16.13 13.08
C ILE A 379 -8.41 -16.71 11.66
N ILE A 380 -7.63 -17.76 11.47
CA ILE A 380 -7.35 -18.32 10.13
C ILE A 380 -8.53 -19.04 9.47
N ASP A 381 -9.51 -19.46 10.23
CA ASP A 381 -10.77 -20.07 9.78
C ASP A 381 -11.96 -19.11 9.92
N ARG A 382 -11.70 -17.79 9.93
CA ARG A 382 -12.73 -16.74 9.99
C ARG A 382 -13.79 -16.96 8.92
N ALA A 383 -15.06 -16.94 9.32
CA ALA A 383 -16.15 -16.93 8.39
C ALA A 383 -16.05 -15.68 7.47
N ARG A 384 -16.20 -15.87 6.16
CA ARG A 384 -16.13 -14.81 5.16
C ARG A 384 -14.80 -14.04 5.17
N ALA A 385 -13.66 -14.69 5.39
CA ALA A 385 -12.34 -14.04 5.46
C ALA A 385 -12.03 -13.12 4.26
N ARG A 386 -12.58 -13.40 3.08
CA ARG A 386 -12.48 -12.56 1.87
C ARG A 386 -13.23 -11.22 1.95
N GLN A 387 -14.10 -11.03 2.94
CA GLN A 387 -14.72 -9.74 3.20
C GLN A 387 -13.76 -8.85 3.99
N HIS A 388 -12.90 -8.14 3.31
CA HIS A 388 -12.00 -7.15 3.90
C HIS A 388 -11.77 -5.96 2.96
N MET A 389 -11.37 -4.82 3.52
CA MET A 389 -11.13 -3.56 2.80
C MET A 389 -9.75 -3.45 2.19
N ALA A 390 -8.82 -4.39 2.47
CA ALA A 390 -7.41 -4.23 2.10
C ALA A 390 -7.16 -4.09 0.58
N PHE A 391 -8.08 -4.57 -0.25
CA PHE A 391 -8.03 -4.39 -1.71
C PHE A 391 -8.87 -3.21 -2.23
N GLY A 392 -9.52 -2.46 -1.36
CA GLY A 392 -10.46 -1.42 -1.74
C GLY A 392 -11.68 -1.94 -2.49
N PHE A 393 -12.56 -1.01 -2.87
CA PHE A 393 -13.77 -1.28 -3.63
C PHE A 393 -13.92 -0.27 -4.79
N GLY A 394 -15.04 -0.35 -5.52
CA GLY A 394 -15.32 0.56 -6.62
C GLY A 394 -14.36 0.39 -7.81
N ILE A 395 -14.22 1.46 -8.59
CA ILE A 395 -13.43 1.46 -9.83
C ILE A 395 -11.93 1.28 -9.58
N HIS A 396 -11.43 1.71 -8.41
CA HIS A 396 -10.02 1.62 -8.02
C HIS A 396 -9.67 0.35 -7.25
N ARG A 397 -10.57 -0.62 -7.13
CA ARG A 397 -10.26 -1.90 -6.49
C ARG A 397 -8.96 -2.48 -7.04
N CYS A 398 -8.13 -3.04 -6.16
CA CYS A 398 -6.83 -3.62 -6.51
C CYS A 398 -6.89 -4.50 -7.76
N VAL A 399 -6.07 -4.21 -8.75
CA VAL A 399 -5.97 -4.98 -10.00
C VAL A 399 -5.24 -6.31 -9.78
N GLY A 400 -4.27 -6.33 -8.85
CA GLY A 400 -3.40 -7.47 -8.56
C GLY A 400 -3.86 -8.42 -7.46
N ASN A 401 -5.09 -8.25 -6.92
CA ASN A 401 -5.55 -9.00 -5.76
C ASN A 401 -5.39 -10.53 -5.89
N ARG A 402 -5.76 -11.10 -7.05
CA ARG A 402 -5.65 -12.55 -7.30
C ARG A 402 -4.20 -13.02 -7.36
N LEU A 403 -3.30 -12.20 -7.91
CA LEU A 403 -1.88 -12.54 -7.97
C LEU A 403 -1.24 -12.51 -6.58
N ALA A 404 -1.61 -11.54 -5.74
CA ALA A 404 -1.14 -11.47 -4.35
C ALA A 404 -1.63 -12.67 -3.54
N GLU A 405 -2.93 -13.02 -3.64
CA GLU A 405 -3.49 -14.20 -3.00
C GLU A 405 -2.79 -15.50 -3.45
N LEU A 406 -2.52 -15.64 -4.76
CA LEU A 406 -1.84 -16.80 -5.33
C LEU A 406 -0.39 -16.94 -4.80
N GLN A 407 0.38 -15.84 -4.77
CA GLN A 407 1.74 -15.85 -4.23
C GLN A 407 1.78 -16.26 -2.76
N LEU A 408 0.90 -15.69 -1.94
CA LEU A 408 0.81 -16.03 -0.52
C LEU A 408 0.38 -17.49 -0.31
N LYS A 409 -0.61 -17.96 -1.08
CA LYS A 409 -1.08 -19.34 -1.02
C LYS A 409 0.05 -20.31 -1.31
N ILE A 410 0.74 -20.15 -2.44
CA ILE A 410 1.85 -21.03 -2.83
C ILE A 410 2.97 -21.00 -1.80
N LEU A 411 3.33 -19.83 -1.29
CA LEU A 411 4.35 -19.71 -0.26
C LEU A 411 3.99 -20.55 0.98
N TRP A 412 2.77 -20.45 1.49
CA TRP A 412 2.35 -21.18 2.69
C TRP A 412 2.21 -22.69 2.42
N GLU A 413 1.73 -23.09 1.25
CA GLU A 413 1.73 -24.50 0.85
C GLU A 413 3.16 -25.10 0.87
N GLU A 414 4.14 -24.35 0.38
CA GLU A 414 5.53 -24.82 0.31
C GLU A 414 6.25 -24.73 1.67
N ILE A 415 5.92 -23.77 2.53
CA ILE A 415 6.38 -23.69 3.91
C ILE A 415 5.93 -24.93 4.70
N LEU A 416 4.64 -25.27 4.64
CA LEU A 416 4.07 -26.39 5.37
C LEU A 416 4.65 -27.76 4.98
N LYS A 417 5.15 -27.90 3.75
CA LYS A 417 5.84 -29.11 3.29
C LYS A 417 7.27 -29.26 3.81
N ARG A 418 7.95 -28.12 4.10
CA ARG A 418 9.39 -28.07 4.36
C ARG A 418 9.78 -27.87 5.81
N PHE A 419 8.94 -27.14 6.54
CA PHE A 419 9.30 -26.67 7.87
C PHE A 419 8.21 -27.02 8.88
N ASP A 420 8.60 -27.62 9.99
CA ASP A 420 7.67 -27.84 11.10
C ASP A 420 7.30 -26.52 11.77
N THR A 421 8.27 -25.64 11.92
CA THR A 421 8.08 -24.29 12.45
C THR A 421 9.14 -23.33 11.90
N ILE A 422 8.81 -22.07 11.88
CA ILE A 422 9.73 -20.95 11.67
C ILE A 422 9.53 -20.03 12.86
N GLU A 423 10.56 -19.86 13.67
CA GLU A 423 10.52 -19.09 14.92
C GLU A 423 10.84 -17.62 14.61
N VAL A 424 9.98 -16.71 15.02
CA VAL A 424 10.30 -15.27 15.08
C VAL A 424 11.00 -14.99 16.39
N LEU A 425 12.21 -14.44 16.30
CA LEU A 425 13.13 -14.35 17.47
C LEU A 425 12.92 -13.07 18.31
N GLU A 426 12.45 -12.02 17.68
CA GLU A 426 12.26 -10.70 18.29
C GLU A 426 11.11 -9.93 17.60
N GLU A 427 10.66 -8.83 18.19
CA GLU A 427 9.70 -7.95 17.53
C GLU A 427 10.30 -7.39 16.23
N PRO A 428 9.55 -7.40 15.10
CA PRO A 428 10.06 -6.91 13.84
C PRO A 428 10.22 -5.39 13.86
N GLU A 429 11.25 -4.90 13.18
CA GLU A 429 11.41 -3.48 12.88
C GLU A 429 10.37 -3.06 11.85
N ARG A 430 9.54 -2.05 12.18
CA ARG A 430 8.46 -1.58 11.32
C ARG A 430 8.85 -0.37 10.48
N VAL A 431 8.15 -0.19 9.38
CA VAL A 431 8.25 1.03 8.54
C VAL A 431 7.49 2.17 9.24
N PRO A 432 8.11 3.33 9.48
CA PRO A 432 7.48 4.49 10.09
C PRO A 432 6.60 5.24 9.08
N SER A 433 5.50 4.64 8.64
CA SER A 433 4.64 5.17 7.58
C SER A 433 3.17 4.97 7.87
N ALA A 434 2.40 6.06 7.77
CA ALA A 434 0.94 6.04 7.83
C ALA A 434 0.31 5.49 6.53
N PHE A 435 1.09 5.25 5.48
CA PHE A 435 0.62 4.73 4.20
C PHE A 435 0.92 3.25 4.03
N VAL A 436 2.20 2.87 4.05
CA VAL A 436 2.63 1.47 3.94
C VAL A 436 2.85 0.89 5.34
N ARG A 437 1.94 0.02 5.79
CA ARG A 437 2.15 -0.79 7.02
C ARG A 437 3.06 -1.95 6.70
N GLY A 438 4.32 -1.85 7.11
CA GLY A 438 5.33 -2.78 6.69
C GLY A 438 6.44 -3.03 7.69
N TYR A 439 7.35 -3.89 7.26
CA TYR A 439 8.47 -4.34 8.06
C TYR A 439 9.78 -4.06 7.32
N LYS A 440 10.74 -3.48 8.04
CA LYS A 440 12.12 -3.28 7.57
C LYS A 440 12.95 -4.55 7.75
N LYS A 441 12.73 -5.25 8.88
CA LYS A 441 13.50 -6.41 9.30
C LYS A 441 12.69 -7.32 10.21
N MET A 442 12.85 -8.62 10.09
CA MET A 442 12.30 -9.61 11.00
C MET A 442 13.26 -10.81 11.12
N MET A 443 13.91 -10.91 12.27
CA MET A 443 14.83 -12.02 12.55
C MET A 443 14.07 -13.28 12.87
N VAL A 444 14.41 -14.34 12.15
CA VAL A 444 13.80 -15.66 12.31
C VAL A 444 14.85 -16.75 12.39
N ARG A 445 14.43 -17.94 12.84
CA ARG A 445 15.23 -19.16 12.82
C ARG A 445 14.35 -20.34 12.39
N ILE A 446 14.86 -21.14 11.47
CA ILE A 446 14.31 -22.45 11.16
C ILE A 446 15.13 -23.46 11.95
N PRO A 447 14.53 -24.25 12.87
CA PRO A 447 15.25 -25.30 13.61
C PRO A 447 16.04 -26.23 12.69
N ALA A 448 17.15 -26.82 13.23
CA ALA A 448 18.04 -27.70 12.49
C ALA A 448 17.35 -29.00 12.07
#